data_f88074cebf8394c3485d66aee1dde820
#
_entry.id   f88074cebf8394c3485d66aee1dde820
#
_cell.length_a   1.000
_cell.length_b   1.000
_cell.length_c   1.000
_cell.angle_alpha   90.00
_cell.angle_beta   90.00
_cell.angle_gamma   90.00
#
_symmetry.space_group_name_H-M   'P 1'
#
loop_
_entity.id
_entity.type
_entity.pdbx_description
1 polymer ?
#
loop_
_entity_poly.entity_id
_entity_poly.type
_entity_poly.pdbx_seq_one_letter_code
_entity_poly.pdbx_strand_id
1 'polypeptide(L)'
;MCAYGRGEREAQAFEKLIQQHPTGTLAIVADSYDFWNVMTAVLPRLKEAVMAREGKIVIRPDSGNPEHVLLGDPDADPASPQGKGIVVLLDEIFGHTVNGKGFRVLDPHVGVIYGDGMYYERIERVLAGLRDRGYASSSCAFGVGGILLQNHSRDDMGFAFKATRCVTDGRPMDVVKDPLTDVKKRSHAGLIRLTEDFRTEDRVSEEQEATGLLKTVFKDGEVVRCTWEEVVARMTGIM
;
A
#
# COMPACT_ATOMS: atom_id res chain seq x y z
N MET A 1 3.14 -8.52 -5.38
CA MET A 1 4.56 -8.42 -4.95
C MET A 1 5.07 -9.74 -4.35
N CYS A 2 4.47 -10.27 -3.31
CA CYS A 2 4.96 -11.50 -2.64
C CYS A 2 5.13 -12.71 -3.58
N ALA A 3 4.20 -12.92 -4.52
CA ALA A 3 4.26 -13.99 -5.52
C ALA A 3 5.48 -13.92 -6.47
N TYR A 4 6.13 -12.77 -6.55
CA TYR A 4 7.33 -12.55 -7.37
C TYR A 4 8.65 -12.69 -6.61
N GLY A 5 8.62 -13.00 -5.30
CA GLY A 5 9.82 -13.22 -4.50
C GLY A 5 10.20 -12.04 -3.61
N ARG A 6 9.23 -11.30 -3.14
CA ARG A 6 9.37 -10.19 -2.18
C ARG A 6 10.19 -9.00 -2.73
N GLY A 7 10.84 -8.23 -1.83
CA GLY A 7 11.57 -7.03 -2.17
C GLY A 7 12.70 -7.20 -3.17
N GLU A 8 13.40 -8.35 -3.15
CA GLU A 8 14.50 -8.64 -4.09
C GLU A 8 14.04 -8.69 -5.55
N ARG A 9 12.75 -9.01 -5.80
CA ARG A 9 12.16 -9.10 -7.14
C ARG A 9 11.05 -8.07 -7.37
N GLU A 10 10.93 -7.07 -6.52
CA GLU A 10 9.92 -6.04 -6.62
C GLU A 10 9.99 -5.30 -7.97
N ALA A 11 11.20 -4.99 -8.43
CA ALA A 11 11.42 -4.39 -9.75
C ALA A 11 10.85 -5.25 -10.90
N GLN A 12 11.01 -6.58 -10.84
CA GLN A 12 10.45 -7.49 -11.85
C GLN A 12 8.93 -7.52 -11.81
N ALA A 13 8.34 -7.39 -10.62
CA ALA A 13 6.88 -7.31 -10.48
C ALA A 13 6.32 -6.02 -11.08
N PHE A 14 6.97 -4.88 -10.86
CA PHE A 14 6.63 -3.61 -11.51
C PHE A 14 6.75 -3.70 -13.03
N GLU A 15 7.87 -4.21 -13.53
CA GLU A 15 8.11 -4.38 -14.96
C GLU A 15 7.01 -5.22 -15.61
N LYS A 16 6.66 -6.37 -15.02
CA LYS A 16 5.61 -7.24 -15.54
C LYS A 16 4.23 -6.59 -15.53
N LEU A 17 3.89 -5.84 -14.47
CA LEU A 17 2.64 -5.09 -14.41
C LEU A 17 2.57 -4.05 -15.54
N ILE A 18 3.66 -3.31 -15.77
CA ILE A 18 3.75 -2.33 -16.85
C ILE A 18 3.57 -2.99 -18.22
N GLN A 19 4.20 -4.14 -18.46
CA GLN A 19 4.08 -4.90 -19.71
C GLN A 19 2.68 -5.47 -19.92
N GLN A 20 2.03 -5.95 -18.86
CA GLN A 20 0.68 -6.52 -18.95
C GLN A 20 -0.41 -5.46 -19.10
N HIS A 21 -0.14 -4.22 -18.74
CA HIS A 21 -1.06 -3.10 -18.83
C HIS A 21 -0.46 -1.95 -19.66
N PRO A 22 -0.32 -2.12 -20.98
CA PRO A 22 0.38 -1.15 -21.85
C PRO A 22 -0.37 0.17 -22.03
N THR A 23 -1.67 0.21 -21.74
CA THR A 23 -2.53 1.38 -21.93
C THR A 23 -3.30 1.74 -20.67
N GLY A 24 -3.86 2.94 -20.61
CA GLY A 24 -4.73 3.41 -19.52
C GLY A 24 -3.98 3.71 -18.22
N THR A 25 -4.73 3.91 -17.15
CA THR A 25 -4.17 4.22 -15.83
C THR A 25 -3.91 2.94 -15.03
N LEU A 26 -2.67 2.78 -14.56
CA LEU A 26 -2.25 1.68 -13.70
C LEU A 26 -1.76 2.24 -12.37
N ALA A 27 -2.52 2.03 -11.30
CA ALA A 27 -2.09 2.39 -9.95
C ALA A 27 -1.36 1.22 -9.28
N ILE A 28 -0.18 1.46 -8.73
CA ILE A 28 0.66 0.44 -8.09
C ILE A 28 0.97 0.87 -6.65
N VAL A 29 0.63 0.00 -5.69
CA VAL A 29 1.05 0.15 -4.29
C VAL A 29 2.55 -0.07 -4.21
N ALA A 30 3.29 0.95 -3.77
CA ALA A 30 4.75 1.00 -3.88
C ALA A 30 5.48 0.87 -2.53
N ASP A 31 4.74 0.72 -1.44
CA ASP A 31 5.27 0.63 -0.07
C ASP A 31 5.07 -0.75 0.56
N SER A 32 5.06 -1.80 -0.27
CA SER A 32 4.97 -3.18 0.24
C SER A 32 6.20 -3.57 1.06
N TYR A 33 7.36 -3.00 0.72
CA TYR A 33 8.65 -3.23 1.39
C TYR A 33 9.39 -1.93 1.63
N ASP A 34 10.18 -1.46 0.67
CA ASP A 34 10.95 -0.23 0.76
C ASP A 34 10.47 0.77 -0.30
N PHE A 35 9.63 1.69 0.13
CA PHE A 35 9.08 2.73 -0.74
C PHE A 35 10.15 3.60 -1.39
N TRP A 36 11.17 4.00 -0.61
CA TRP A 36 12.20 4.89 -1.12
C TRP A 36 13.13 4.19 -2.12
N ASN A 37 13.38 2.88 -1.94
CA ASN A 37 14.07 2.07 -2.94
C ASN A 37 13.25 1.98 -4.25
N VAL A 38 11.93 1.88 -4.18
CA VAL A 38 11.09 1.93 -5.38
C VAL A 38 11.27 3.26 -6.10
N MET A 39 11.28 4.37 -5.40
CA MET A 39 11.42 5.70 -5.98
C MET A 39 12.83 5.97 -6.55
N THR A 40 13.89 5.48 -5.90
CA THR A 40 15.28 5.85 -6.24
C THR A 40 16.00 4.81 -7.09
N ALA A 41 15.56 3.55 -7.09
CA ALA A 41 16.21 2.48 -7.83
C ALA A 41 15.29 1.80 -8.84
N VAL A 42 14.06 1.45 -8.47
CA VAL A 42 13.15 0.69 -9.35
C VAL A 42 12.60 1.56 -10.46
N LEU A 43 11.98 2.69 -10.13
CA LEU A 43 11.37 3.59 -11.13
C LEU A 43 12.38 4.17 -12.13
N PRO A 44 13.57 4.64 -11.74
CA PRO A 44 14.58 5.09 -12.69
C PRO A 44 14.97 4.02 -13.73
N ARG A 45 15.07 2.76 -13.32
CA ARG A 45 15.36 1.63 -14.23
C ARG A 45 14.23 1.34 -15.19
N LEU A 46 12.99 1.61 -14.79
CA LEU A 46 11.78 1.37 -15.59
C LEU A 46 11.31 2.60 -16.36
N LYS A 47 12.07 3.70 -16.31
CA LYS A 47 11.70 4.98 -16.95
C LYS A 47 11.29 4.79 -18.42
N GLU A 48 12.10 4.13 -19.22
CA GLU A 48 11.82 3.93 -20.65
C GLU A 48 10.52 3.15 -20.86
N ALA A 49 10.30 2.08 -20.07
CA ALA A 49 9.08 1.29 -20.14
C ALA A 49 7.84 2.08 -19.73
N VAL A 50 7.96 2.97 -18.73
CA VAL A 50 6.87 3.88 -18.30
C VAL A 50 6.57 4.89 -19.40
N MET A 51 7.59 5.53 -19.97
CA MET A 51 7.44 6.55 -21.01
C MET A 51 6.95 5.99 -22.36
N ALA A 52 7.14 4.68 -22.60
CA ALA A 52 6.63 4.02 -23.80
C ALA A 52 5.14 3.60 -23.69
N ARG A 53 4.51 3.77 -22.51
CA ARG A 53 3.09 3.41 -22.32
C ARG A 53 2.16 4.43 -22.96
N GLU A 54 1.03 3.94 -23.43
CA GLU A 54 -0.11 4.77 -23.81
C GLU A 54 -1.04 4.97 -22.59
N GLY A 55 -0.53 5.72 -21.55
CA GLY A 55 -1.29 5.96 -20.33
C GLY A 55 -0.41 6.30 -19.13
N LYS A 56 -0.97 6.26 -17.94
CA LYS A 56 -0.36 6.77 -16.70
C LYS A 56 -0.05 5.66 -15.70
N ILE A 57 1.16 5.69 -15.12
CA ILE A 57 1.49 4.96 -13.90
C ILE A 57 1.21 5.87 -12.71
N VAL A 58 0.41 5.41 -11.78
CA VAL A 58 0.09 6.14 -10.55
C VAL A 58 0.74 5.42 -9.37
N ILE A 59 1.70 6.06 -8.74
CA ILE A 59 2.37 5.53 -7.56
C ILE A 59 1.49 5.77 -6.34
N ARG A 60 1.22 4.70 -5.60
CA ARG A 60 0.37 4.72 -4.42
C ARG A 60 1.14 4.32 -3.17
N PRO A 61 1.69 5.27 -2.41
CA PRO A 61 2.07 5.00 -1.03
C PRO A 61 0.81 4.84 -0.16
N ASP A 62 0.86 3.94 0.82
CA ASP A 62 -0.24 3.61 1.73
C ASP A 62 0.23 3.57 3.20
N SER A 63 1.41 4.11 3.49
CA SER A 63 2.01 4.15 4.82
C SER A 63 2.84 5.42 5.03
N GLY A 64 3.08 5.76 6.30
CA GLY A 64 3.84 6.95 6.70
C GLY A 64 2.96 8.20 6.87
N ASN A 65 3.59 9.35 7.10
CA ASN A 65 2.91 10.63 7.16
C ASN A 65 2.65 11.14 5.72
N PRO A 66 1.39 11.32 5.29
CA PRO A 66 1.09 11.75 3.94
C PRO A 66 1.78 13.04 3.51
N GLU A 67 1.86 14.03 4.42
CA GLU A 67 2.49 15.32 4.13
C GLU A 67 4.00 15.13 3.87
N HIS A 68 4.69 14.36 4.72
CA HIS A 68 6.12 14.07 4.55
C HIS A 68 6.42 13.21 3.32
N VAL A 69 5.60 12.19 3.08
CA VAL A 69 5.79 11.32 1.90
C VAL A 69 5.56 12.09 0.59
N LEU A 70 4.55 12.95 0.55
CA LEU A 70 4.20 13.70 -0.66
C LEU A 70 5.14 14.88 -0.91
N LEU A 71 5.42 15.65 0.15
CA LEU A 71 6.10 16.94 0.05
C LEU A 71 7.56 16.90 0.49
N GLY A 72 7.98 15.90 1.22
CA GLY A 72 9.27 15.81 1.89
C GLY A 72 9.17 16.05 3.38
N ASP A 73 9.96 15.28 4.12
CA ASP A 73 10.07 15.35 5.57
C ASP A 73 10.99 16.53 5.95
N PRO A 74 10.50 17.53 6.70
CA PRO A 74 11.30 18.69 7.07
C PRO A 74 12.45 18.34 8.05
N ASP A 75 12.35 17.21 8.74
CA ASP A 75 13.35 16.75 9.69
C ASP A 75 14.42 15.87 9.04
N ALA A 76 14.23 15.46 7.79
CA ALA A 76 15.19 14.67 7.03
C ALA A 76 16.20 15.57 6.28
N ASP A 77 17.34 14.97 5.89
CA ASP A 77 18.28 15.66 4.98
C ASP A 77 17.54 16.08 3.70
N PRO A 78 17.54 17.37 3.33
CA PRO A 78 16.86 17.87 2.13
C PRO A 78 17.31 17.21 0.82
N ALA A 79 18.54 16.67 0.78
CA ALA A 79 19.06 15.94 -0.37
C ALA A 79 18.61 14.46 -0.41
N SER A 80 18.14 13.93 0.73
CA SER A 80 17.65 12.56 0.81
C SER A 80 16.32 12.37 0.09
N PRO A 81 15.96 11.15 -0.30
CA PRO A 81 14.65 10.84 -0.86
C PRO A 81 13.50 11.26 0.06
N GLN A 82 13.67 11.06 1.37
CA GLN A 82 12.69 11.44 2.39
C GLN A 82 12.51 12.96 2.46
N GLY A 83 13.60 13.74 2.43
CA GLY A 83 13.56 15.20 2.48
C GLY A 83 12.99 15.82 1.19
N LYS A 84 13.13 15.15 0.05
CA LYS A 84 12.56 15.60 -1.23
C LYS A 84 11.06 15.33 -1.33
N GLY A 85 10.61 14.15 -0.94
CA GLY A 85 9.26 13.67 -1.15
C GLY A 85 8.99 13.16 -2.57
N ILE A 86 7.90 12.41 -2.72
CA ILE A 86 7.60 11.68 -3.96
C ILE A 86 7.38 12.60 -5.17
N VAL A 87 6.74 13.76 -4.99
CA VAL A 87 6.42 14.65 -6.11
C VAL A 87 7.70 15.19 -6.75
N VAL A 88 8.67 15.58 -5.93
CA VAL A 88 9.99 16.04 -6.42
C VAL A 88 10.76 14.89 -7.07
N LEU A 89 10.75 13.70 -6.48
CA LEU A 89 11.44 12.54 -7.06
C LEU A 89 10.85 12.12 -8.41
N LEU A 90 9.52 12.15 -8.57
CA LEU A 90 8.89 11.89 -9.87
C LEU A 90 9.25 12.94 -10.90
N ASP A 91 9.31 14.20 -10.51
CA ASP A 91 9.77 15.29 -11.37
C ASP A 91 11.23 15.09 -11.81
N GLU A 92 12.13 14.75 -10.89
CA GLU A 92 13.54 14.47 -11.23
C GLU A 92 13.69 13.28 -12.19
N ILE A 93 12.84 12.25 -12.06
CA ILE A 93 12.91 11.05 -12.90
C ILE A 93 12.28 11.29 -14.28
N PHE A 94 11.06 11.82 -14.31
CA PHE A 94 10.22 11.86 -15.52
C PHE A 94 10.10 13.24 -16.14
N GLY A 95 10.36 14.29 -15.35
CA GLY A 95 10.24 15.69 -15.79
C GLY A 95 8.84 16.26 -15.60
N HIS A 96 8.67 17.48 -16.05
CA HIS A 96 7.42 18.25 -15.96
C HIS A 96 7.23 19.19 -17.15
N THR A 97 6.02 19.70 -17.29
CA THR A 97 5.68 20.89 -18.08
C THR A 97 5.24 22.00 -17.15
N VAL A 98 5.23 23.25 -17.65
CA VAL A 98 4.72 24.41 -16.89
C VAL A 98 3.38 24.82 -17.46
N ASN A 99 2.35 24.88 -16.60
CA ASN A 99 1.02 25.30 -17.03
C ASN A 99 0.89 26.83 -17.18
N GLY A 100 -0.23 27.28 -17.71
CA GLY A 100 -0.48 28.72 -17.94
C GLY A 100 -0.54 29.59 -16.67
N LYS A 101 -0.49 29.00 -15.49
CA LYS A 101 -0.43 29.69 -14.19
C LYS A 101 0.99 29.65 -13.56
N GLY A 102 1.98 29.11 -14.27
CA GLY A 102 3.36 29.05 -13.83
C GLY A 102 3.68 27.85 -12.91
N PHE A 103 2.77 26.89 -12.71
CA PHE A 103 3.01 25.71 -11.88
C PHE A 103 3.55 24.54 -12.71
N ARG A 104 4.47 23.77 -12.14
CA ARG A 104 4.96 22.50 -12.68
C ARG A 104 3.85 21.46 -12.65
N VAL A 105 3.64 20.78 -13.75
CA VAL A 105 2.75 19.62 -13.90
C VAL A 105 3.62 18.44 -14.24
N LEU A 106 3.58 17.39 -13.43
CA LEU A 106 4.35 16.16 -13.69
C LEU A 106 4.06 15.62 -15.10
N ASP A 107 5.02 14.92 -15.67
CA ASP A 107 4.87 14.24 -16.95
C ASP A 107 3.56 13.44 -16.98
N PRO A 108 2.77 13.44 -18.07
CA PRO A 108 1.48 12.78 -18.15
C PRO A 108 1.53 11.26 -17.92
N HIS A 109 2.69 10.63 -18.10
CA HIS A 109 2.86 9.20 -17.86
C HIS A 109 2.93 8.82 -16.38
N VAL A 110 3.07 9.79 -15.46
CA VAL A 110 3.21 9.52 -14.03
C VAL A 110 2.28 10.39 -13.18
N GLY A 111 1.95 9.89 -12.00
CA GLY A 111 1.18 10.61 -10.99
C GLY A 111 1.24 9.92 -9.65
N VAL A 112 0.62 10.54 -8.66
CA VAL A 112 0.53 10.04 -7.29
C VAL A 112 -0.91 9.97 -6.86
N ILE A 113 -1.27 8.94 -6.08
CA ILE A 113 -2.49 8.90 -5.29
C ILE A 113 -2.15 8.53 -3.85
N TYR A 114 -2.67 9.27 -2.90
CA TYR A 114 -2.55 8.95 -1.48
C TYR A 114 -3.93 8.76 -0.87
N GLY A 115 -4.16 7.63 -0.20
CA GLY A 115 -5.50 7.28 0.31
C GLY A 115 -5.55 6.97 1.81
N ASP A 116 -4.41 6.76 2.47
CA ASP A 116 -4.39 6.45 3.90
C ASP A 116 -4.42 7.72 4.75
N GLY A 117 -5.35 7.76 5.71
CA GLY A 117 -5.45 8.86 6.66
C GLY A 117 -5.75 10.24 6.05
N MET A 118 -6.35 10.31 4.86
CA MET A 118 -6.70 11.56 4.20
C MET A 118 -8.04 12.12 4.68
N TYR A 119 -8.03 13.36 5.13
CA TYR A 119 -9.18 14.15 5.54
C TYR A 119 -8.99 15.60 5.09
N TYR A 120 -10.03 16.43 5.22
CA TYR A 120 -10.09 17.76 4.60
C TYR A 120 -8.86 18.63 4.91
N GLU A 121 -8.56 18.82 6.20
CA GLU A 121 -7.47 19.72 6.62
C GLU A 121 -6.09 19.21 6.18
N ARG A 122 -5.92 17.89 6.06
CA ARG A 122 -4.67 17.31 5.56
C ARG A 122 -4.52 17.51 4.06
N ILE A 123 -5.60 17.34 3.30
CA ILE A 123 -5.63 17.62 1.87
C ILE A 123 -5.30 19.09 1.63
N GLU A 124 -5.89 20.01 2.41
CA GLU A 124 -5.61 21.45 2.30
C GLU A 124 -4.12 21.75 2.54
N ARG A 125 -3.49 21.17 3.58
CA ARG A 125 -2.05 21.33 3.84
C ARG A 125 -1.19 20.77 2.72
N VAL A 126 -1.53 19.60 2.18
CA VAL A 126 -0.80 19.03 1.04
C VAL A 126 -0.91 19.93 -0.20
N LEU A 127 -2.10 20.41 -0.51
CA LEU A 127 -2.30 21.33 -1.66
C LEU A 127 -1.55 22.65 -1.48
N ALA A 128 -1.54 23.21 -0.27
CA ALA A 128 -0.74 24.40 0.05
C ALA A 128 0.76 24.11 -0.13
N GLY A 129 1.25 22.98 0.38
CA GLY A 129 2.64 22.59 0.22
C GLY A 129 3.06 22.34 -1.23
N LEU A 130 2.19 21.78 -2.07
CA LEU A 130 2.42 21.65 -3.51
C LEU A 130 2.56 23.03 -4.15
N ARG A 131 1.62 23.94 -3.87
CA ARG A 131 1.66 25.34 -4.37
C ARG A 131 2.96 26.03 -3.99
N ASP A 132 3.35 25.93 -2.72
CA ASP A 132 4.53 26.61 -2.18
C ASP A 132 5.85 26.07 -2.79
N ARG A 133 5.82 24.82 -3.26
CA ARG A 133 6.90 24.19 -4.04
C ARG A 133 6.79 24.40 -5.55
N GLY A 134 5.78 25.14 -6.00
CA GLY A 134 5.56 25.44 -7.41
C GLY A 134 4.98 24.31 -8.24
N TYR A 135 4.30 23.32 -7.60
CA TYR A 135 3.61 22.25 -8.30
C TYR A 135 2.11 22.50 -8.40
N ALA A 136 1.53 22.07 -9.51
CA ALA A 136 0.10 22.09 -9.71
C ALA A 136 -0.60 21.06 -8.79
N SER A 137 -1.83 21.36 -8.38
CA SER A 137 -2.67 20.47 -7.59
C SER A 137 -2.93 19.11 -8.25
N SER A 138 -2.85 19.05 -9.58
CA SER A 138 -2.99 17.82 -10.37
C SER A 138 -1.84 16.84 -10.23
N SER A 139 -0.75 17.20 -9.52
CA SER A 139 0.37 16.31 -9.25
C SER A 139 0.04 15.18 -8.28
N CYS A 140 -1.02 15.33 -7.46
CA CYS A 140 -1.48 14.32 -6.53
C CYS A 140 -3.00 14.19 -6.57
N ALA A 141 -3.50 12.95 -6.60
CA ALA A 141 -4.89 12.62 -6.32
C ALA A 141 -5.04 12.10 -4.87
N PHE A 142 -6.22 12.27 -4.29
CA PHE A 142 -6.50 11.85 -2.92
C PHE A 142 -7.63 10.82 -2.91
N GLY A 143 -7.39 9.71 -2.21
CA GLY A 143 -8.44 8.76 -1.85
C GLY A 143 -8.98 9.12 -0.46
N VAL A 144 -10.29 9.29 -0.35
CA VAL A 144 -10.93 9.53 0.95
C VAL A 144 -11.98 8.44 1.16
N GLY A 145 -11.82 7.68 2.24
CA GLY A 145 -12.66 6.54 2.57
C GLY A 145 -13.80 6.87 3.52
N GLY A 146 -14.04 5.96 4.46
CA GLY A 146 -15.15 6.02 5.41
C GLY A 146 -15.26 7.27 6.26
N ILE A 147 -14.16 8.02 6.43
CA ILE A 147 -14.12 9.26 7.23
C ILE A 147 -15.06 10.35 6.69
N LEU A 148 -15.47 10.29 5.41
CA LEU A 148 -16.47 11.19 4.84
C LEU A 148 -17.88 10.96 5.42
N LEU A 149 -18.17 9.74 5.86
CA LEU A 149 -19.48 9.34 6.34
C LEU A 149 -19.51 9.15 7.85
N GLN A 150 -18.41 8.67 8.42
CA GLN A 150 -18.28 8.40 9.84
C GLN A 150 -16.79 8.44 10.25
N ASN A 151 -16.51 9.02 11.41
CA ASN A 151 -15.15 9.11 11.96
C ASN A 151 -14.81 7.87 12.83
N HIS A 152 -15.35 6.70 12.48
CA HIS A 152 -14.96 5.43 13.07
C HIS A 152 -14.27 4.59 12.01
N SER A 153 -13.04 4.20 12.29
CA SER A 153 -12.29 3.31 11.43
C SER A 153 -12.54 1.85 11.82
N ARG A 154 -12.26 0.92 10.90
CA ARG A 154 -12.22 -0.51 11.23
C ARG A 154 -11.22 -0.81 12.34
N ASP A 155 -10.17 0.01 12.46
CA ASP A 155 -9.09 -0.18 13.42
C ASP A 155 -9.54 0.15 14.85
N ASP A 156 -10.51 1.08 15.02
CA ASP A 156 -11.17 1.35 16.31
C ASP A 156 -11.91 0.11 16.84
N MET A 157 -12.38 -0.74 15.93
CA MET A 157 -13.05 -2.00 16.26
C MET A 157 -12.11 -3.20 16.18
N GLY A 158 -10.84 -3.02 15.89
CA GLY A 158 -9.86 -4.09 15.75
C GLY A 158 -10.06 -5.01 14.52
N PHE A 159 -10.85 -4.59 13.52
CA PHE A 159 -11.08 -5.39 12.33
C PHE A 159 -9.95 -5.27 11.31
N ALA A 160 -9.43 -6.42 10.89
CA ALA A 160 -8.47 -6.50 9.80
C ALA A 160 -8.79 -7.68 8.88
N PHE A 161 -8.53 -7.52 7.59
CA PHE A 161 -8.58 -8.58 6.59
C PHE A 161 -7.28 -8.57 5.81
N LYS A 162 -6.50 -9.64 5.94
CA LYS A 162 -5.17 -9.78 5.33
C LYS A 162 -5.02 -11.15 4.69
N ALA A 163 -4.46 -11.19 3.47
CA ALA A 163 -3.91 -12.43 2.95
C ALA A 163 -2.58 -12.71 3.65
N THR A 164 -2.37 -13.93 4.10
CA THR A 164 -1.16 -14.34 4.82
C THR A 164 -0.39 -15.45 4.11
N ARG A 165 -1.05 -16.19 3.21
CA ARG A 165 -0.47 -17.27 2.41
C ARG A 165 -1.11 -17.30 1.02
N CYS A 166 -0.33 -17.64 0.02
CA CYS A 166 -0.84 -18.03 -1.30
C CYS A 166 -0.13 -19.31 -1.78
N VAL A 167 -0.74 -19.98 -2.75
CA VAL A 167 -0.14 -21.13 -3.43
C VAL A 167 -0.11 -20.81 -4.91
N THR A 168 1.07 -20.82 -5.53
CA THR A 168 1.25 -20.58 -6.96
C THR A 168 2.00 -21.77 -7.55
N ASP A 169 1.42 -22.40 -8.56
CA ASP A 169 1.98 -23.60 -9.19
C ASP A 169 2.33 -24.72 -8.19
N GLY A 170 1.44 -24.94 -7.21
CA GLY A 170 1.63 -25.92 -6.14
C GLY A 170 2.65 -25.54 -5.06
N ARG A 171 3.26 -24.35 -5.16
CA ARG A 171 4.26 -23.87 -4.19
C ARG A 171 3.63 -22.90 -3.20
N PRO A 172 3.62 -23.22 -1.90
CA PRO A 172 3.14 -22.32 -0.88
C PRO A 172 4.15 -21.17 -0.68
N MET A 173 3.61 -19.96 -0.51
CA MET A 173 4.39 -18.76 -0.22
C MET A 173 3.68 -17.91 0.83
N ASP A 174 4.46 -17.34 1.75
CA ASP A 174 3.95 -16.36 2.69
C ASP A 174 3.59 -15.05 1.97
N VAL A 175 2.44 -14.52 2.31
CA VAL A 175 2.04 -13.16 1.94
C VAL A 175 2.22 -12.28 3.17
N VAL A 176 3.08 -11.27 3.07
CA VAL A 176 3.40 -10.40 4.21
C VAL A 176 3.54 -8.95 3.77
N LYS A 177 2.99 -8.04 4.55
CA LYS A 177 3.30 -6.62 4.49
C LYS A 177 4.28 -6.31 5.63
N ASP A 178 5.44 -5.77 5.31
CA ASP A 178 6.50 -5.42 6.28
C ASP A 178 7.18 -4.09 5.86
N PRO A 179 6.44 -2.95 5.95
CA PRO A 179 6.95 -1.66 5.51
C PRO A 179 7.99 -1.13 6.49
N LEU A 180 9.11 -0.64 5.97
CA LEU A 180 10.15 0.02 6.77
C LEU A 180 9.66 1.32 7.42
N THR A 181 8.68 1.97 6.79
CA THR A 181 8.14 3.27 7.21
C THR A 181 7.12 3.16 8.36
N ASP A 182 6.58 1.97 8.63
CA ASP A 182 5.59 1.78 9.70
C ASP A 182 5.57 0.32 10.16
N VAL A 183 6.35 0.02 11.19
CA VAL A 183 6.47 -1.33 11.78
C VAL A 183 5.12 -1.84 12.34
N LYS A 184 4.20 -0.95 12.72
CA LYS A 184 2.87 -1.33 13.22
C LYS A 184 1.98 -1.94 12.12
N LYS A 185 2.29 -1.68 10.86
CA LYS A 185 1.57 -2.25 9.70
C LYS A 185 2.11 -3.62 9.27
N ARG A 186 3.11 -4.16 9.97
CA ARG A 186 3.58 -5.54 9.74
C ARG A 186 2.41 -6.51 9.90
N SER A 187 2.22 -7.40 8.92
CA SER A 187 1.16 -8.40 8.95
C SER A 187 1.69 -9.76 9.40
N HIS A 188 0.79 -10.61 9.92
CA HIS A 188 1.05 -12.03 10.06
C HIS A 188 1.37 -12.66 8.70
N ALA A 189 2.02 -13.82 8.70
CA ALA A 189 2.46 -14.51 7.49
C ALA A 189 2.29 -16.03 7.60
N GLY A 190 2.03 -16.67 6.48
CA GLY A 190 1.86 -18.13 6.41
C GLY A 190 0.53 -18.61 6.99
N LEU A 191 0.47 -19.86 7.41
CA LEU A 191 -0.65 -20.38 8.19
C LEU A 191 -0.58 -19.80 9.60
N ILE A 192 -1.74 -19.53 10.18
CA ILE A 192 -1.87 -18.83 11.45
C ILE A 192 -2.68 -19.69 12.41
N ARG A 193 -2.20 -19.81 13.64
CA ARG A 193 -2.93 -20.42 14.75
C ARG A 193 -3.24 -19.38 15.80
N LEU A 194 -4.48 -19.31 16.24
CA LEU A 194 -4.87 -18.63 17.47
C LEU A 194 -4.99 -19.67 18.58
N THR A 195 -4.19 -19.52 19.62
CA THR A 195 -4.14 -20.44 20.76
C THR A 195 -5.25 -20.14 21.77
N GLU A 196 -5.50 -21.03 22.75
CA GLU A 196 -6.53 -20.87 23.79
C GLU A 196 -6.24 -19.68 24.72
N ASP A 197 -4.99 -19.27 24.87
CA ASP A 197 -4.58 -18.06 25.59
C ASP A 197 -4.53 -16.81 24.71
N PHE A 198 -5.20 -16.85 23.54
CA PHE A 198 -5.34 -15.76 22.57
C PHE A 198 -4.03 -15.22 21.99
N ARG A 199 -3.00 -16.04 21.92
CA ARG A 199 -1.78 -15.69 21.19
C ARG A 199 -1.87 -16.11 19.74
N THR A 200 -1.38 -15.28 18.86
CA THR A 200 -1.27 -15.59 17.44
C THR A 200 0.11 -16.13 17.13
N GLU A 201 0.15 -17.29 16.48
CA GLU A 201 1.37 -17.93 15.99
C GLU A 201 1.36 -17.94 14.47
N ASP A 202 2.47 -17.50 13.88
CA ASP A 202 2.68 -17.40 12.43
C ASP A 202 3.42 -18.62 11.89
N ARG A 203 3.24 -18.92 10.60
CA ARG A 203 3.99 -19.94 9.86
C ARG A 203 3.91 -21.33 10.50
N VAL A 204 2.79 -21.62 11.08
CA VAL A 204 2.52 -22.95 11.68
C VAL A 204 2.29 -24.01 10.59
N SER A 205 2.41 -25.29 10.95
CA SER A 205 2.02 -26.38 10.05
C SER A 205 0.50 -26.50 9.92
N GLU A 206 0.02 -27.27 8.93
CA GLU A 206 -1.42 -27.52 8.74
C GLU A 206 -2.03 -28.27 9.95
N GLU A 207 -1.25 -29.18 10.57
CA GLU A 207 -1.66 -29.88 11.79
C GLU A 207 -1.79 -28.91 12.97
N GLN A 208 -0.85 -27.96 13.10
CA GLN A 208 -0.89 -26.96 14.15
C GLN A 208 -2.04 -25.96 13.94
N GLU A 209 -2.28 -25.49 12.70
CA GLU A 209 -3.40 -24.63 12.36
C GLU A 209 -4.74 -25.26 12.77
N ALA A 210 -4.91 -26.56 12.47
CA ALA A 210 -6.13 -27.31 12.78
C ALA A 210 -6.46 -27.37 14.28
N THR A 211 -5.46 -27.23 15.17
CA THR A 211 -5.65 -27.19 16.63
C THR A 211 -6.03 -25.82 17.17
N GLY A 212 -6.04 -24.77 16.32
CA GLY A 212 -6.33 -23.41 16.73
C GLY A 212 -7.82 -23.09 16.87
N LEU A 213 -8.08 -21.92 17.45
CA LEU A 213 -9.45 -21.39 17.62
C LEU A 213 -10.04 -20.82 16.32
N LEU A 214 -9.22 -20.50 15.32
CA LEU A 214 -9.67 -19.99 14.02
C LEU A 214 -10.47 -21.06 13.29
N LYS A 215 -11.55 -20.65 12.64
CA LYS A 215 -12.43 -21.52 11.87
C LYS A 215 -12.53 -21.01 10.43
N THR A 216 -12.51 -21.95 9.49
CA THR A 216 -12.75 -21.64 8.08
C THR A 216 -14.19 -21.17 7.90
N VAL A 217 -14.37 -19.97 7.38
CA VAL A 217 -15.70 -19.38 7.10
C VAL A 217 -15.99 -19.29 5.60
N PHE A 218 -14.98 -19.48 4.76
CA PHE A 218 -15.11 -19.49 3.31
C PHE A 218 -14.03 -20.39 2.70
N LYS A 219 -14.41 -21.31 1.81
CA LYS A 219 -13.46 -22.18 1.09
C LYS A 219 -14.06 -22.60 -0.25
N ASP A 220 -13.25 -22.53 -1.31
CA ASP A 220 -13.57 -23.04 -2.66
C ASP A 220 -14.90 -22.50 -3.23
N GLY A 221 -15.22 -21.24 -2.95
CA GLY A 221 -16.46 -20.59 -3.39
C GLY A 221 -17.65 -20.79 -2.45
N GLU A 222 -17.51 -21.59 -1.40
CA GLU A 222 -18.56 -21.90 -0.45
C GLU A 222 -18.37 -21.16 0.87
N VAL A 223 -19.48 -20.63 1.41
CA VAL A 223 -19.54 -19.99 2.72
C VAL A 223 -19.90 -21.05 3.78
N VAL A 224 -19.01 -21.22 4.76
CA VAL A 224 -19.32 -21.99 5.97
C VAL A 224 -20.12 -21.06 6.89
N ARG A 225 -21.44 -21.22 6.89
CA ARG A 225 -22.33 -20.36 7.69
C ARG A 225 -22.20 -20.70 9.17
N CYS A 226 -22.09 -19.67 10.00
CA CYS A 226 -22.39 -19.73 11.42
C CYS A 226 -23.44 -18.69 11.74
N THR A 227 -24.28 -18.96 12.75
CA THR A 227 -25.29 -18.00 13.21
C THR A 227 -24.66 -16.99 14.14
N TRP A 228 -25.35 -15.86 14.32
CA TRP A 228 -24.93 -14.86 15.31
C TRP A 228 -24.89 -15.43 16.73
N GLU A 229 -25.86 -16.28 17.07
CA GLU A 229 -25.95 -16.97 18.36
C GLU A 229 -24.72 -17.88 18.60
N GLU A 230 -24.26 -18.60 17.57
CA GLU A 230 -23.04 -19.42 17.68
C GLU A 230 -21.80 -18.55 17.87
N VAL A 231 -21.71 -17.39 17.21
CA VAL A 231 -20.59 -16.46 17.41
C VAL A 231 -20.60 -15.92 18.84
N VAL A 232 -21.75 -15.47 19.34
CA VAL A 232 -21.91 -14.97 20.71
C VAL A 232 -21.62 -16.04 21.74
N ALA A 233 -22.11 -17.26 21.54
CA ALA A 233 -21.84 -18.39 22.46
C ALA A 233 -20.35 -18.71 22.56
N ARG A 234 -19.59 -18.62 21.46
CA ARG A 234 -18.14 -18.79 21.49
C ARG A 234 -17.43 -17.66 22.26
N MET A 235 -17.90 -16.43 22.11
CA MET A 235 -17.33 -15.30 22.85
C MET A 235 -17.64 -15.37 24.36
N THR A 236 -18.84 -15.77 24.73
CA THR A 236 -19.27 -15.86 26.14
C THR A 236 -18.76 -17.13 26.85
N GLY A 237 -18.44 -18.20 26.10
CA GLY A 237 -17.82 -19.42 26.67
C GLY A 237 -16.33 -19.28 26.96
N ILE A 238 -15.74 -18.14 26.60
CA ILE A 238 -14.31 -17.82 26.75
C ILE A 238 -14.06 -16.93 27.99
N MET A 239 -15.12 -16.37 28.59
CA MET A 239 -15.10 -15.65 29.86
C MET A 239 -15.42 -16.57 31.02
#